data_0190e5be5146432d57d2672d14da6b10
#
_entry.id   0190e5be5146432d57d2672d14da6b10
#
_cell.length_a   1.000
_cell.length_b   1.000
_cell.length_c   1.000
_cell.angle_alpha   90.00
_cell.angle_beta   90.00
_cell.angle_gamma   90.00
#
_symmetry.space_group_name_H-M   'P 1'
#
loop_
_entity.id
_entity.type
_entity.pdbx_description
1 polymer ?
#
loop_
_entity_poly.entity_id
_entity_poly.type
_entity_poly.pdbx_seq_one_letter_code
_entity_poly.pdbx_strand_id
1 'polypeptide(L)'
;MDEEEEYVESAWTYIALCGEPTLYEGLRFAKDLIIANVALRLIIQFVPLPHNVRHSLSLVIGSFLLYYNIGPPFIWTVGLTASAYILIILVSFVTKKWRGLVMSISVIGFLLLCELYVLNPKMWQQIRGIQMIAAMKIISVAIELDRDLFKRMLNPVEFGGYVLCPANCILGPWISFHNYNQYLEIKFLSRRWIKIIVVNLFISMVYLVLSNCIVPWYIDDEMPKWLVAYRDAQAFRMSHYFVSSMSIVSMISAGFGLTNDCHSEVQVTKPFFIELPRSLVQVVIYWNIPMHQWLKNYVFKTCQPYGQFTAIFVTYAVSSLLHGWNFQFSAVLLSIGTFSYVEYNLRYKVASTLEVCCLANPCNKQCDHKYKKNTSVAIITNTIFSIITIIHLAYLGVMFEASFSVQESGYSYFHTISKWENLDYFSHGLAIFFYVIYLLM
;
A
#
# COMPACT_ATOMS: atom_id res chain seq x y z
N MET A 1 12.35 8.50 -44.38
CA MET A 1 13.05 9.45 -43.49
C MET A 1 12.03 10.41 -42.85
N ASP A 2 11.04 10.85 -43.61
CA ASP A 2 10.05 11.83 -43.16
C ASP A 2 9.02 11.29 -42.13
N GLU A 3 8.63 10.01 -42.20
CA GLU A 3 7.70 9.39 -41.24
C GLU A 3 8.32 9.15 -39.85
N GLU A 4 9.62 8.82 -39.76
CA GLU A 4 10.31 8.67 -38.48
C GLU A 4 10.54 10.01 -37.78
N GLU A 5 10.86 11.07 -38.52
CA GLU A 5 11.02 12.42 -37.95
C GLU A 5 9.67 12.99 -37.46
N GLU A 6 8.58 12.80 -38.21
CA GLU A 6 7.23 13.23 -37.80
C GLU A 6 6.74 12.47 -36.56
N TYR A 7 7.02 11.18 -36.44
CA TYR A 7 6.69 10.36 -35.28
C TYR A 7 7.48 10.78 -34.03
N VAL A 8 8.77 11.06 -34.16
CA VAL A 8 9.62 11.52 -33.05
C VAL A 8 9.19 12.91 -32.58
N GLU A 9 8.88 13.83 -33.50
CA GLU A 9 8.40 15.16 -33.14
C GLU A 9 7.05 15.09 -32.41
N SER A 10 6.14 14.23 -32.86
CA SER A 10 4.86 13.98 -32.22
C SER A 10 5.02 13.39 -30.78
N ALA A 11 5.98 12.47 -30.58
CA ALA A 11 6.25 11.86 -29.28
C ALA A 11 6.74 12.86 -28.24
N TRP A 12 7.72 13.69 -28.60
CA TRP A 12 8.23 14.73 -27.70
C TRP A 12 7.17 15.78 -27.39
N THR A 13 6.38 16.18 -28.38
CA THR A 13 5.27 17.11 -28.20
C THR A 13 4.22 16.53 -27.25
N TYR A 14 3.85 15.27 -27.42
CA TYR A 14 2.91 14.58 -26.53
C TYR A 14 3.44 14.52 -25.09
N ILE A 15 4.70 14.07 -24.89
CA ILE A 15 5.32 13.96 -23.56
C ILE A 15 5.41 15.34 -22.91
N ALA A 16 5.72 16.41 -23.65
CA ALA A 16 5.77 17.76 -23.11
C ALA A 16 4.38 18.24 -22.68
N LEU A 17 3.38 18.09 -23.54
CA LEU A 17 1.99 18.51 -23.29
C LEU A 17 1.34 17.75 -22.13
N CYS A 18 1.64 16.47 -21.94
CA CYS A 18 1.17 15.67 -20.82
C CYS A 18 2.02 15.88 -19.56
N GLY A 19 3.34 15.90 -19.70
CA GLY A 19 4.29 15.87 -18.60
C GLY A 19 4.34 17.17 -17.80
N GLU A 20 4.28 18.33 -18.47
CA GLU A 20 4.35 19.62 -17.78
C GLU A 20 3.19 19.85 -16.78
N PRO A 21 1.90 19.73 -17.15
CA PRO A 21 0.81 19.87 -16.21
C PRO A 21 0.81 18.77 -15.15
N THR A 22 1.17 17.54 -15.53
CA THR A 22 1.29 16.42 -14.57
C THR A 22 2.34 16.70 -13.48
N LEU A 23 3.52 17.19 -13.87
CA LEU A 23 4.57 17.57 -12.92
C LEU A 23 4.16 18.77 -12.07
N TYR A 24 3.49 19.76 -12.65
CA TYR A 24 3.02 20.93 -11.91
C TYR A 24 2.06 20.53 -10.77
N GLU A 25 1.04 19.71 -11.07
CA GLU A 25 0.10 19.25 -10.05
C GLU A 25 0.77 18.33 -9.01
N GLY A 26 1.68 17.44 -9.44
CA GLY A 26 2.44 16.60 -8.52
C GLY A 26 3.32 17.40 -7.56
N LEU A 27 4.02 18.42 -8.06
CA LEU A 27 4.86 19.30 -7.24
C LEU A 27 4.03 20.20 -6.33
N ARG A 28 2.89 20.68 -6.78
CA ARG A 28 1.94 21.45 -5.99
C ARG A 28 1.46 20.64 -4.78
N PHE A 29 1.05 19.40 -4.99
CA PHE A 29 0.66 18.48 -3.91
C PHE A 29 1.83 18.18 -2.97
N ALA A 30 3.02 17.88 -3.50
CA ALA A 30 4.22 17.61 -2.72
C ALA A 30 4.63 18.78 -1.82
N LYS A 31 4.54 20.00 -2.36
CA LYS A 31 4.92 21.24 -1.64
C LYS A 31 4.18 21.35 -0.30
N ASP A 32 2.87 21.14 -0.29
CA ASP A 32 2.06 21.33 0.90
C ASP A 32 2.39 20.28 1.98
N LEU A 33 2.62 19.03 1.57
CA LEU A 33 3.08 17.96 2.46
C LEU A 33 4.46 18.26 3.05
N ILE A 34 5.40 18.68 2.21
CA ILE A 34 6.78 18.94 2.64
C ILE A 34 6.80 20.13 3.61
N ILE A 35 6.14 21.25 3.28
CA ILE A 35 6.12 22.45 4.11
C ILE A 35 5.55 22.13 5.50
N ALA A 36 4.40 21.47 5.59
CA ALA A 36 3.78 21.13 6.86
C ALA A 36 4.68 20.23 7.73
N ASN A 37 5.29 19.22 7.12
CA ASN A 37 6.13 18.27 7.84
C ASN A 37 7.49 18.86 8.24
N VAL A 38 8.12 19.63 7.37
CA VAL A 38 9.37 20.34 7.68
C VAL A 38 9.15 21.38 8.79
N ALA A 39 8.05 22.16 8.70
CA ALA A 39 7.72 23.14 9.74
C ALA A 39 7.55 22.45 11.11
N LEU A 40 6.76 21.38 11.19
CA LEU A 40 6.61 20.61 12.42
C LEU A 40 7.95 20.10 12.93
N ARG A 41 8.79 19.56 12.04
CA ARG A 41 10.10 19.03 12.40
C ARG A 41 11.03 20.09 12.95
N LEU A 42 11.09 21.26 12.31
CA LEU A 42 11.93 22.37 12.76
C LEU A 42 11.47 22.93 14.12
N ILE A 43 10.15 23.05 14.33
CA ILE A 43 9.60 23.47 15.62
C ILE A 43 10.02 22.48 16.72
N ILE A 44 9.81 21.16 16.52
CA ILE A 44 10.17 20.14 17.51
C ILE A 44 11.67 20.12 17.80
N GLN A 45 12.50 20.42 16.79
CA GLN A 45 13.95 20.41 16.93
C GLN A 45 14.52 21.60 17.68
N PHE A 46 14.06 22.81 17.34
CA PHE A 46 14.67 24.04 17.84
C PHE A 46 13.97 24.62 19.07
N VAL A 47 12.72 24.21 19.33
CA VAL A 47 11.96 24.68 20.51
C VAL A 47 11.87 23.56 21.54
N PRO A 48 12.32 23.78 22.78
CA PRO A 48 12.25 22.79 23.85
C PRO A 48 10.79 22.63 24.36
N LEU A 49 9.99 21.86 23.63
CA LEU A 49 8.56 21.69 23.91
C LEU A 49 8.31 20.49 24.84
N PRO A 50 7.39 20.62 25.82
CA PRO A 50 6.89 19.48 26.59
C PRO A 50 6.29 18.40 25.68
N HIS A 51 6.34 17.14 26.11
CA HIS A 51 5.89 15.99 25.34
C HIS A 51 4.45 16.15 24.79
N ASN A 52 3.50 16.55 25.66
CA ASN A 52 2.11 16.75 25.26
C ASN A 52 1.94 17.86 24.19
N VAL A 53 2.77 18.92 24.26
CA VAL A 53 2.71 19.99 23.25
C VAL A 53 3.17 19.52 21.88
N ARG A 54 4.15 18.62 21.79
CA ARG A 54 4.57 18.02 20.53
C ARG A 54 3.44 17.18 19.90
N HIS A 55 2.70 16.43 20.70
CA HIS A 55 1.51 15.69 20.23
C HIS A 55 0.40 16.66 19.80
N SER A 56 0.16 17.74 20.55
CA SER A 56 -0.82 18.78 20.17
C SER A 56 -0.48 19.40 18.83
N LEU A 57 0.80 19.74 18.60
CA LEU A 57 1.25 20.26 17.30
C LEU A 57 1.03 19.26 16.17
N SER A 58 1.36 17.98 16.41
CA SER A 58 1.08 16.90 15.43
C SER A 58 -0.40 16.82 15.10
N LEU A 59 -1.27 16.85 16.12
CA LEU A 59 -2.72 16.84 15.96
C LEU A 59 -3.24 18.05 15.16
N VAL A 60 -2.82 19.25 15.53
CA VAL A 60 -3.29 20.50 14.91
C VAL A 60 -2.82 20.59 13.46
N ILE A 61 -1.52 20.40 13.22
CA ILE A 61 -0.95 20.48 11.86
C ILE A 61 -1.52 19.38 10.96
N GLY A 62 -1.68 18.15 11.48
CA GLY A 62 -2.28 17.06 10.72
C GLY A 62 -3.75 17.31 10.39
N SER A 63 -4.54 17.82 11.33
CA SER A 63 -5.94 18.20 11.07
C SER A 63 -6.05 19.34 10.05
N PHE A 64 -5.17 20.36 10.15
CA PHE A 64 -5.10 21.45 9.19
C PHE A 64 -4.74 20.95 7.79
N LEU A 65 -3.73 20.07 7.69
CA LEU A 65 -3.27 19.49 6.43
C LEU A 65 -4.39 18.66 5.77
N LEU A 66 -5.15 17.90 6.56
CA LEU A 66 -6.31 17.17 6.06
C LEU A 66 -7.38 18.12 5.54
N TYR A 67 -7.77 19.14 6.31
CA TYR A 67 -8.75 20.13 5.86
C TYR A 67 -8.33 20.85 4.57
N TYR A 68 -7.06 21.22 4.49
CA TYR A 68 -6.53 21.94 3.33
C TYR A 68 -6.54 21.11 2.05
N ASN A 69 -6.24 19.79 2.15
CA ASN A 69 -6.15 18.92 0.98
C ASN A 69 -7.49 18.30 0.55
N ILE A 70 -8.38 17.98 1.49
CA ILE A 70 -9.65 17.27 1.19
C ILE A 70 -10.91 18.08 1.52
N GLY A 71 -10.75 19.25 2.13
CA GLY A 71 -11.89 20.09 2.50
C GLY A 71 -12.78 19.49 3.59
N PRO A 72 -14.11 19.81 3.59
CA PRO A 72 -15.05 19.43 4.64
C PRO A 72 -15.12 17.93 4.99
N PRO A 73 -14.92 16.97 4.07
CA PRO A 73 -14.92 15.54 4.40
C PRO A 73 -13.93 15.13 5.49
N PHE A 74 -12.89 15.94 5.79
CA PHE A 74 -11.93 15.66 6.86
C PHE A 74 -12.61 15.42 8.22
N ILE A 75 -13.79 16.01 8.44
CA ILE A 75 -14.52 15.90 9.71
C ILE A 75 -14.86 14.45 10.05
N TRP A 76 -15.06 13.60 9.05
CA TRP A 76 -15.32 12.17 9.26
C TRP A 76 -14.09 11.43 9.79
N THR A 77 -12.89 11.82 9.40
CA THR A 77 -11.65 11.24 9.94
C THR A 77 -11.38 11.71 11.37
N VAL A 78 -11.67 12.98 11.66
CA VAL A 78 -11.59 13.51 13.03
C VAL A 78 -12.66 12.86 13.91
N GLY A 79 -13.89 12.72 13.39
CA GLY A 79 -14.99 12.03 14.07
C GLY A 79 -14.69 10.57 14.38
N LEU A 80 -14.11 9.84 13.41
CA LEU A 80 -13.61 8.46 13.63
C LEU A 80 -12.57 8.44 14.76
N THR A 81 -11.61 9.36 14.75
CA THR A 81 -10.55 9.42 15.76
C THR A 81 -11.12 9.70 17.17
N ALA A 82 -12.02 10.67 17.28
CA ALA A 82 -12.63 11.03 18.56
C ALA A 82 -13.56 9.94 19.10
N SER A 83 -14.44 9.40 18.26
CA SER A 83 -15.36 8.31 18.65
C SER A 83 -14.61 7.03 19.03
N ALA A 84 -13.55 6.68 18.31
CA ALA A 84 -12.70 5.56 18.61
C ALA A 84 -11.99 5.72 19.98
N TYR A 85 -11.50 6.91 20.29
CA TYR A 85 -10.89 7.17 21.60
C TYR A 85 -11.87 6.98 22.75
N ILE A 86 -13.08 7.55 22.61
CA ILE A 86 -14.16 7.38 23.61
C ILE A 86 -14.50 5.89 23.77
N LEU A 87 -14.66 5.18 22.66
CA LEU A 87 -15.01 3.77 22.66
C LEU A 87 -13.90 2.90 23.32
N ILE A 88 -12.61 3.16 23.05
CA ILE A 88 -11.51 2.45 23.71
C ILE A 88 -11.59 2.63 25.24
N ILE A 89 -11.88 3.84 25.72
CA ILE A 89 -12.04 4.10 27.16
C ILE A 89 -13.23 3.31 27.72
N LEU A 90 -14.40 3.40 27.08
CA LEU A 90 -15.61 2.69 27.52
C LEU A 90 -15.39 1.18 27.57
N VAL A 91 -14.82 0.60 26.54
CA VAL A 91 -14.51 -0.83 26.51
C VAL A 91 -13.49 -1.21 27.58
N SER A 92 -12.54 -0.33 27.89
CA SER A 92 -11.53 -0.58 28.92
C SER A 92 -12.10 -0.65 30.35
N PHE A 93 -13.25 0.00 30.62
CA PHE A 93 -13.99 -0.14 31.86
C PHE A 93 -14.69 -1.50 32.00
N VAL A 94 -15.11 -2.09 30.85
CA VAL A 94 -15.85 -3.37 30.83
C VAL A 94 -14.89 -4.56 30.76
N THR A 95 -13.87 -4.48 29.90
CA THR A 95 -12.93 -5.58 29.66
C THR A 95 -11.57 -5.08 29.22
N LYS A 96 -10.52 -5.80 29.63
CA LYS A 96 -9.14 -5.57 29.21
C LYS A 96 -8.66 -6.49 28.09
N LYS A 97 -9.48 -7.45 27.63
CA LYS A 97 -9.06 -8.50 26.69
C LYS A 97 -9.73 -8.42 25.31
N TRP A 98 -10.73 -7.59 25.11
CA TRP A 98 -11.54 -7.55 23.88
C TRP A 98 -11.52 -6.21 23.17
N ARG A 99 -10.64 -5.28 23.61
CA ARG A 99 -10.53 -3.95 23.01
C ARG A 99 -10.20 -4.04 21.52
N GLY A 100 -9.22 -4.84 21.14
CA GLY A 100 -8.80 -5.04 19.76
C GLY A 100 -9.92 -5.55 18.87
N LEU A 101 -10.68 -6.55 19.33
CA LEU A 101 -11.79 -7.09 18.55
C LEU A 101 -12.94 -6.08 18.42
N VAL A 102 -13.39 -5.48 19.54
CA VAL A 102 -14.47 -4.48 19.51
C VAL A 102 -14.10 -3.30 18.63
N MET A 103 -12.86 -2.79 18.77
CA MET A 103 -12.40 -1.68 17.93
C MET A 103 -12.28 -2.06 16.46
N SER A 104 -11.83 -3.28 16.13
CA SER A 104 -11.77 -3.74 14.75
C SER A 104 -13.16 -3.76 14.11
N ILE A 105 -14.16 -4.32 14.78
CA ILE A 105 -15.54 -4.36 14.29
C ILE A 105 -16.12 -2.95 14.17
N SER A 106 -15.96 -2.12 15.19
CA SER A 106 -16.54 -0.77 15.23
C SER A 106 -15.92 0.15 14.18
N VAL A 107 -14.61 0.12 14.02
CA VAL A 107 -13.89 0.96 13.06
C VAL A 107 -14.18 0.53 11.62
N ILE A 108 -14.15 -0.77 11.32
CA ILE A 108 -14.54 -1.29 10.01
C ILE A 108 -16.01 -0.97 9.74
N GLY A 109 -16.88 -1.16 10.73
CA GLY A 109 -18.30 -0.77 10.62
C GLY A 109 -18.50 0.72 10.33
N PHE A 110 -17.68 1.60 10.94
CA PHE A 110 -17.71 3.03 10.65
C PHE A 110 -17.29 3.35 9.21
N LEU A 111 -16.23 2.69 8.69
CA LEU A 111 -15.82 2.84 7.29
C LEU A 111 -16.96 2.45 6.34
N LEU A 112 -17.57 1.28 6.56
CA LEU A 112 -18.69 0.80 5.75
C LEU A 112 -19.92 1.73 5.86
N LEU A 113 -20.21 2.26 7.04
CA LEU A 113 -21.28 3.24 7.23
C LEU A 113 -21.03 4.51 6.42
N CYS A 114 -19.79 5.04 6.45
CA CYS A 114 -19.41 6.21 5.66
C CYS A 114 -19.58 5.96 4.17
N GLU A 115 -19.16 4.79 3.68
CA GLU A 115 -19.23 4.42 2.27
C GLU A 115 -20.66 4.23 1.77
N LEU A 116 -21.48 3.48 2.53
CA LEU A 116 -22.79 3.03 2.04
C LEU A 116 -23.90 4.03 2.27
N TYR A 117 -23.81 4.87 3.32
CA TYR A 117 -24.96 5.67 3.78
C TYR A 117 -24.66 7.16 3.97
N VAL A 118 -23.41 7.55 4.21
CA VAL A 118 -23.10 8.92 4.68
C VAL A 118 -22.48 9.76 3.57
N LEU A 119 -21.57 9.20 2.78
CA LEU A 119 -20.79 9.92 1.78
C LEU A 119 -21.24 9.57 0.38
N ASN A 120 -21.23 10.56 -0.52
CA ASN A 120 -21.35 10.25 -1.94
C ASN A 120 -20.08 9.57 -2.45
N PRO A 121 -20.12 8.82 -3.56
CA PRO A 121 -18.98 8.07 -4.08
C PRO A 121 -17.73 8.92 -4.30
N LYS A 122 -17.86 10.16 -4.78
CA LYS A 122 -16.74 11.08 -5.02
C LYS A 122 -16.04 11.47 -3.72
N MET A 123 -16.79 11.84 -2.68
CA MET A 123 -16.24 12.16 -1.37
C MET A 123 -15.59 10.93 -0.71
N TRP A 124 -16.22 9.76 -0.83
CA TRP A 124 -15.65 8.52 -0.31
C TRP A 124 -14.31 8.20 -0.92
N GLN A 125 -14.19 8.32 -2.24
CA GLN A 125 -12.94 8.10 -2.96
C GLN A 125 -11.79 8.98 -2.44
N GLN A 126 -12.09 10.25 -2.09
CA GLN A 126 -11.09 11.18 -1.57
C GLN A 126 -10.57 10.81 -0.18
N ILE A 127 -11.41 10.25 0.69
CA ILE A 127 -11.04 10.03 2.10
C ILE A 127 -10.79 8.57 2.47
N ARG A 128 -11.18 7.60 1.65
CA ARG A 128 -11.08 6.17 2.00
C ARG A 128 -9.66 5.74 2.40
N GLY A 129 -8.64 6.20 1.68
CA GLY A 129 -7.24 5.90 2.00
C GLY A 129 -6.79 6.49 3.33
N ILE A 130 -7.23 7.71 3.61
CA ILE A 130 -6.98 8.43 4.86
C ILE A 130 -7.65 7.69 6.03
N GLN A 131 -8.91 7.32 5.87
CA GLN A 131 -9.66 6.58 6.89
C GLN A 131 -9.09 5.18 7.11
N MET A 132 -8.64 4.50 6.05
CA MET A 132 -7.95 3.20 6.15
C MET A 132 -6.70 3.31 7.04
N ILE A 133 -5.84 4.30 6.81
CA ILE A 133 -4.64 4.50 7.64
C ILE A 133 -5.00 4.85 9.08
N ALA A 134 -6.01 5.71 9.30
CA ALA A 134 -6.51 6.00 10.64
C ALA A 134 -7.05 4.74 11.33
N ALA A 135 -7.84 3.93 10.62
CA ALA A 135 -8.36 2.65 11.09
C ALA A 135 -7.24 1.69 11.53
N MET A 136 -6.22 1.51 10.70
CA MET A 136 -5.06 0.67 11.03
C MET A 136 -4.35 1.13 12.29
N LYS A 137 -4.16 2.45 12.46
CA LYS A 137 -3.54 3.02 13.66
C LYS A 137 -4.40 2.80 14.91
N ILE A 138 -5.69 3.03 14.83
CA ILE A 138 -6.66 2.87 15.93
C ILE A 138 -6.71 1.40 16.37
N ILE A 139 -6.88 0.48 15.42
CA ILE A 139 -6.94 -0.96 15.68
C ILE A 139 -5.63 -1.46 16.30
N SER A 140 -4.46 -0.98 15.80
CA SER A 140 -3.17 -1.34 16.38
C SER A 140 -3.08 -0.98 17.87
N VAL A 141 -3.45 0.26 18.21
CA VAL A 141 -3.43 0.73 19.61
C VAL A 141 -4.31 -0.15 20.50
N ALA A 142 -5.52 -0.49 20.04
CA ALA A 142 -6.43 -1.32 20.81
C ALA A 142 -5.90 -2.74 21.04
N ILE A 143 -5.33 -3.37 20.00
CA ILE A 143 -4.71 -4.71 20.11
C ILE A 143 -3.43 -4.67 20.96
N GLU A 144 -2.62 -3.62 20.83
CA GLU A 144 -1.40 -3.45 21.63
C GLU A 144 -1.73 -3.21 23.12
N LEU A 145 -2.86 -2.55 23.43
CA LEU A 145 -3.40 -2.45 24.80
C LEU A 145 -3.87 -3.81 25.35
N ASP A 146 -4.47 -4.68 24.53
CA ASP A 146 -4.85 -6.04 24.93
C ASP A 146 -3.64 -6.94 25.18
N ARG A 147 -2.50 -6.64 24.52
CA ARG A 147 -1.24 -7.37 24.66
C ARG A 147 -0.34 -6.81 25.78
N ASP A 148 -0.85 -5.86 26.56
CA ASP A 148 -0.12 -5.15 27.64
C ASP A 148 1.22 -4.53 27.18
N LEU A 149 1.30 -4.10 25.90
CA LEU A 149 2.49 -3.44 25.38
C LEU A 149 2.58 -1.96 25.80
N PHE A 150 1.50 -1.39 26.30
CA PHE A 150 1.46 -0.05 26.88
C PHE A 150 1.41 -0.11 28.40
N LYS A 151 2.28 0.67 29.05
CA LYS A 151 2.29 0.80 30.52
C LYS A 151 1.06 1.57 31.07
N ARG A 152 0.41 2.39 30.24
CA ARG A 152 -0.77 3.18 30.59
C ARG A 152 -1.64 3.41 29.34
N MET A 153 -2.88 3.79 29.55
CA MET A 153 -3.74 4.31 28.50
C MET A 153 -3.13 5.61 27.93
N LEU A 154 -3.19 5.77 26.62
CA LEU A 154 -2.80 7.00 25.94
C LEU A 154 -3.77 8.14 26.34
N ASN A 155 -3.26 9.35 26.51
CA ASN A 155 -4.12 10.50 26.68
C ASN A 155 -4.72 10.93 25.32
N PRO A 156 -5.82 11.73 25.28
CA PRO A 156 -6.50 12.08 24.04
C PRO A 156 -5.61 12.81 23.03
N VAL A 157 -4.63 13.58 23.50
CA VAL A 157 -3.71 14.34 22.65
C VAL A 157 -2.66 13.43 22.03
N GLU A 158 -2.13 12.47 22.79
CA GLU A 158 -1.21 11.44 22.28
C GLU A 158 -1.89 10.59 21.21
N PHE A 159 -3.12 10.13 21.49
CA PHE A 159 -3.88 9.32 20.57
C PHE A 159 -4.22 10.09 19.29
N GLY A 160 -4.80 11.29 19.41
CA GLY A 160 -5.14 12.13 18.26
C GLY A 160 -3.91 12.56 17.46
N GLY A 161 -2.83 12.97 18.13
CA GLY A 161 -1.57 13.34 17.49
C GLY A 161 -0.90 12.20 16.73
N TYR A 162 -1.07 10.95 17.19
CA TYR A 162 -0.63 9.76 16.49
C TYR A 162 -1.51 9.44 15.27
N VAL A 163 -2.84 9.41 15.45
CA VAL A 163 -3.76 9.03 14.37
C VAL A 163 -3.70 10.06 13.24
N LEU A 164 -3.71 11.35 13.57
CA LEU A 164 -3.72 12.47 12.63
C LEU A 164 -2.32 13.06 12.37
N CYS A 165 -1.25 12.28 12.58
CA CYS A 165 0.12 12.74 12.35
C CYS A 165 0.30 13.20 10.90
N PRO A 166 0.77 14.45 10.64
CA PRO A 166 0.85 15.01 9.29
C PRO A 166 1.78 14.25 8.35
N ALA A 167 2.78 13.54 8.91
CA ALA A 167 3.71 12.74 8.12
C ALA A 167 3.04 11.60 7.35
N ASN A 168 1.93 11.08 7.83
CA ASN A 168 1.31 9.88 7.27
C ASN A 168 -0.23 9.83 7.37
N CYS A 169 -0.89 10.93 7.69
CA CYS A 169 -2.36 10.94 7.75
C CYS A 169 -3.01 10.93 6.36
N ILE A 170 -2.33 11.44 5.31
CA ILE A 170 -2.88 11.50 3.95
C ILE A 170 -2.49 10.27 3.13
N LEU A 171 -1.18 10.03 2.97
CA LEU A 171 -0.67 8.98 2.08
C LEU A 171 -0.24 7.70 2.82
N GLY A 172 -0.25 7.69 4.17
CA GLY A 172 0.41 6.67 4.95
C GLY A 172 1.94 6.86 4.92
N PRO A 173 2.74 5.85 5.20
CA PRO A 173 2.35 4.49 5.58
C PRO A 173 1.87 4.37 7.03
N TRP A 174 1.28 3.21 7.35
CA TRP A 174 1.09 2.85 8.75
C TRP A 174 2.43 2.70 9.47
N ILE A 175 2.50 3.22 10.69
CA ILE A 175 3.61 3.03 11.63
C ILE A 175 3.03 2.69 13.01
N SER A 176 3.79 2.00 13.86
CA SER A 176 3.38 1.76 15.25
C SER A 176 3.42 3.04 16.09
N PHE A 177 2.65 3.07 17.19
CA PHE A 177 2.72 4.19 18.14
C PHE A 177 4.12 4.35 18.73
N HIS A 178 4.83 3.23 18.96
CA HIS A 178 6.21 3.25 19.43
C HIS A 178 7.14 4.02 18.47
N ASN A 179 7.08 3.73 17.17
CA ASN A 179 7.88 4.45 16.17
C ASN A 179 7.50 5.92 16.07
N TYR A 180 6.20 6.24 16.19
CA TYR A 180 5.74 7.62 16.24
C TYR A 180 6.35 8.39 17.42
N ASN A 181 6.39 7.81 18.63
CA ASN A 181 7.00 8.44 19.78
C ASN A 181 8.51 8.67 19.62
N GLN A 182 9.23 7.67 19.10
CA GLN A 182 10.67 7.82 18.82
C GLN A 182 10.94 8.97 17.87
N TYR A 183 10.10 9.14 16.85
CA TYR A 183 10.20 10.26 15.94
C TYR A 183 10.10 11.62 16.65
N LEU A 184 9.17 11.81 17.58
CA LEU A 184 9.01 13.06 18.31
C LEU A 184 10.22 13.38 19.21
N GLU A 185 11.09 12.42 19.50
CA GLU A 185 12.29 12.56 20.31
C GLU A 185 13.58 12.80 19.51
N ILE A 186 13.63 12.40 18.23
CA ILE A 186 14.84 12.52 17.40
C ILE A 186 15.21 13.99 17.17
N LYS A 187 16.47 14.36 17.52
CA LYS A 187 16.96 15.74 17.52
C LYS A 187 17.93 16.12 16.40
N PHE A 188 18.30 15.21 15.49
CA PHE A 188 19.36 15.49 14.53
C PHE A 188 18.85 15.61 13.09
N LEU A 189 19.10 16.79 12.47
CA LEU A 189 18.98 17.01 11.03
C LEU A 189 20.37 17.14 10.42
N SER A 190 20.71 16.30 9.44
CA SER A 190 21.95 16.43 8.69
C SER A 190 21.67 16.95 7.27
N ARG A 191 22.72 17.49 6.60
CA ARG A 191 22.58 17.89 5.19
C ARG A 191 22.15 16.75 4.27
N ARG A 192 22.42 15.50 4.65
CA ARG A 192 21.98 14.29 3.94
C ARG A 192 20.45 14.13 3.93
N TRP A 193 19.77 14.63 4.97
CA TRP A 193 18.31 14.62 5.05
C TRP A 193 17.65 15.32 3.86
N ILE A 194 18.11 16.53 3.51
CA ILE A 194 17.60 17.28 2.35
C ILE A 194 17.86 16.51 1.07
N LYS A 195 19.06 15.93 0.91
CA LYS A 195 19.38 15.10 -0.28
C LYS A 195 18.41 13.92 -0.44
N ILE A 196 18.07 13.24 0.65
CA ILE A 196 17.14 12.10 0.61
C ILE A 196 15.73 12.56 0.20
N ILE A 197 15.25 13.69 0.72
CA ILE A 197 13.97 14.28 0.31
C ILE A 197 13.97 14.57 -1.19
N VAL A 198 14.97 15.28 -1.70
CA VAL A 198 15.06 15.68 -3.11
C VAL A 198 15.13 14.45 -4.03
N VAL A 199 15.94 13.45 -3.69
CA VAL A 199 16.05 12.23 -4.50
C VAL A 199 14.73 11.46 -4.54
N ASN A 200 14.05 11.27 -3.39
CA ASN A 200 12.77 10.56 -3.38
C ASN A 200 11.65 11.38 -4.06
N LEU A 201 11.68 12.71 -3.96
CA LEU A 201 10.75 13.58 -4.69
C LEU A 201 10.96 13.43 -6.19
N PHE A 202 12.20 13.47 -6.67
CA PHE A 202 12.51 13.26 -8.08
C PHE A 202 12.02 11.89 -8.57
N ILE A 203 12.34 10.81 -7.83
CA ILE A 203 11.85 9.46 -8.16
C ILE A 203 10.33 9.41 -8.20
N SER A 204 9.66 10.08 -7.27
CA SER A 204 8.19 10.16 -7.24
C SER A 204 7.65 10.84 -8.50
N MET A 205 8.23 11.98 -8.91
CA MET A 205 7.81 12.69 -10.14
C MET A 205 8.05 11.84 -11.40
N VAL A 206 9.14 11.09 -11.46
CA VAL A 206 9.39 10.15 -12.56
C VAL A 206 8.28 9.10 -12.64
N TYR A 207 7.88 8.48 -11.52
CA TYR A 207 6.78 7.51 -11.52
C TYR A 207 5.44 8.14 -11.91
N LEU A 208 5.19 9.39 -11.54
CA LEU A 208 3.97 10.09 -11.92
C LEU A 208 3.88 10.31 -13.44
N VAL A 209 4.99 10.75 -14.07
CA VAL A 209 5.05 10.93 -15.52
C VAL A 209 5.00 9.58 -16.26
N LEU A 210 5.66 8.56 -15.73
CA LEU A 210 5.57 7.20 -16.28
C LEU A 210 4.12 6.69 -16.27
N SER A 211 3.40 6.88 -15.16
CA SER A 211 2.02 6.41 -15.02
C SER A 211 1.06 7.11 -15.97
N ASN A 212 1.14 8.44 -16.04
CA ASN A 212 0.10 9.24 -16.69
C ASN A 212 0.38 9.53 -18.18
N CYS A 213 1.66 9.57 -18.56
CA CYS A 213 2.04 10.01 -19.88
C CYS A 213 2.74 8.93 -20.70
N ILE A 214 3.79 8.31 -20.16
CA ILE A 214 4.67 7.43 -20.96
C ILE A 214 4.06 6.05 -21.19
N VAL A 215 3.58 5.39 -20.10
CA VAL A 215 3.04 4.03 -20.20
C VAL A 215 1.77 3.99 -21.06
N PRO A 216 0.79 4.91 -20.92
CA PRO A 216 -0.37 4.93 -21.81
C PRO A 216 -0.04 5.21 -23.27
N TRP A 217 1.06 5.95 -23.54
CA TRP A 217 1.44 6.34 -24.88
C TRP A 217 2.10 5.23 -25.70
N TYR A 218 2.99 4.41 -25.10
CA TYR A 218 3.85 3.51 -25.89
C TYR A 218 3.19 2.18 -26.29
N ILE A 219 2.03 1.79 -25.71
CA ILE A 219 1.20 0.67 -26.16
C ILE A 219 -0.17 1.21 -26.55
N ASP A 220 -0.49 1.16 -27.83
CA ASP A 220 -1.75 1.62 -28.39
C ASP A 220 -2.93 0.68 -28.02
N ASP A 221 -4.16 1.21 -28.04
CA ASP A 221 -5.39 0.46 -27.81
C ASP A 221 -5.68 -0.58 -28.92
N GLU A 222 -5.09 -0.42 -30.12
CA GLU A 222 -5.19 -1.37 -31.24
C GLU A 222 -4.33 -2.62 -31.05
N MET A 223 -3.42 -2.63 -30.08
CA MET A 223 -2.56 -3.77 -29.77
C MET A 223 -3.34 -4.97 -29.19
N PRO A 224 -2.77 -6.19 -29.25
CA PRO A 224 -3.42 -7.38 -28.67
C PRO A 224 -3.88 -7.17 -27.23
N LYS A 225 -5.07 -7.68 -26.88
CA LYS A 225 -5.75 -7.48 -25.59
C LYS A 225 -4.86 -7.71 -24.35
N TRP A 226 -3.89 -8.62 -24.41
CA TRP A 226 -2.95 -8.89 -23.33
C TRP A 226 -1.87 -7.81 -23.17
N LEU A 227 -1.45 -7.16 -24.25
CA LEU A 227 -0.51 -6.04 -24.19
C LEU A 227 -1.21 -4.80 -23.63
N VAL A 228 -2.45 -4.54 -24.03
CA VAL A 228 -3.28 -3.46 -23.47
C VAL A 228 -3.52 -3.70 -21.97
N ALA A 229 -3.88 -4.93 -21.58
CA ALA A 229 -4.04 -5.28 -20.17
C ALA A 229 -2.73 -5.11 -19.37
N TYR A 230 -1.58 -5.45 -19.94
CA TYR A 230 -0.28 -5.24 -19.30
C TYR A 230 0.03 -3.75 -19.15
N ARG A 231 -0.21 -2.91 -20.19
CA ARG A 231 -0.07 -1.45 -20.15
C ARG A 231 -0.89 -0.84 -19.02
N ASP A 232 -2.20 -1.15 -18.96
CA ASP A 232 -3.10 -0.56 -17.98
C ASP A 232 -2.67 -0.97 -16.56
N ALA A 233 -2.34 -2.25 -16.38
CA ALA A 233 -1.80 -2.75 -15.12
C ALA A 233 -0.45 -2.10 -14.77
N GLN A 234 0.42 -1.81 -15.74
CA GLN A 234 1.69 -1.14 -15.52
C GLN A 234 1.49 0.33 -15.16
N ALA A 235 0.60 1.06 -15.84
CA ALA A 235 0.26 2.43 -15.48
C ALA A 235 -0.24 2.52 -14.04
N PHE A 236 -1.12 1.61 -13.63
CA PHE A 236 -1.56 1.50 -12.23
C PHE A 236 -0.41 1.22 -11.25
N ARG A 237 0.54 0.32 -11.59
CA ARG A 237 1.72 0.07 -10.74
C ARG A 237 2.61 1.30 -10.61
N MET A 238 2.84 2.05 -11.70
CA MET A 238 3.61 3.30 -11.65
C MET A 238 2.92 4.35 -10.77
N SER A 239 1.58 4.49 -10.86
CA SER A 239 0.80 5.34 -9.97
C SER A 239 0.96 4.93 -8.49
N HIS A 240 0.93 3.63 -8.20
CA HIS A 240 1.19 3.12 -6.86
C HIS A 240 2.61 3.43 -6.37
N TYR A 241 3.62 3.35 -7.24
CA TYR A 241 5.01 3.72 -6.89
C TYR A 241 5.16 5.21 -6.66
N PHE A 242 4.44 6.05 -7.41
CA PHE A 242 4.35 7.49 -7.15
C PHE A 242 3.83 7.76 -5.73
N VAL A 243 2.66 7.22 -5.37
CA VAL A 243 2.06 7.39 -4.04
C VAL A 243 2.98 6.87 -2.94
N SER A 244 3.59 5.71 -3.14
CA SER A 244 4.53 5.10 -2.19
C SER A 244 5.79 5.96 -1.99
N SER A 245 6.39 6.47 -3.07
CA SER A 245 7.57 7.34 -2.99
C SER A 245 7.24 8.69 -2.37
N MET A 246 6.05 9.25 -2.69
CA MET A 246 5.57 10.49 -2.09
C MET A 246 5.29 10.32 -0.59
N SER A 247 4.77 9.18 -0.15
CA SER A 247 4.61 8.89 1.27
C SER A 247 5.95 8.80 2.00
N ILE A 248 7.00 8.29 1.35
CA ILE A 248 8.38 8.33 1.87
C ILE A 248 8.87 9.77 1.99
N VAL A 249 8.64 10.63 0.98
CA VAL A 249 8.98 12.06 1.02
C VAL A 249 8.32 12.74 2.22
N SER A 250 7.02 12.51 2.43
CA SER A 250 6.26 13.05 3.57
C SER A 250 6.86 12.60 4.91
N MET A 251 7.13 11.31 5.08
CA MET A 251 7.71 10.73 6.29
C MET A 251 9.11 11.29 6.59
N ILE A 252 9.98 11.32 5.58
CA ILE A 252 11.35 11.81 5.75
C ILE A 252 11.36 13.32 6.01
N SER A 253 10.47 14.10 5.37
CA SER A 253 10.33 15.53 5.61
C SER A 253 10.00 15.83 7.07
N ALA A 254 9.21 14.97 7.69
CA ALA A 254 8.92 15.00 9.11
C ALA A 254 10.07 14.47 10.00
N GLY A 255 11.10 13.85 9.44
CA GLY A 255 12.24 13.29 10.18
C GLY A 255 12.09 11.84 10.60
N PHE A 256 11.09 11.10 10.06
CA PHE A 256 10.95 9.67 10.33
C PHE A 256 12.02 8.83 9.62
N GLY A 257 12.40 7.72 10.23
CA GLY A 257 13.27 6.71 9.63
C GLY A 257 14.70 7.18 9.33
N LEU A 258 15.14 8.26 9.98
CA LEU A 258 16.52 8.72 9.88
C LEU A 258 17.35 8.04 10.97
N THR A 259 18.25 7.16 10.56
CA THR A 259 19.30 6.64 11.45
C THR A 259 20.39 7.68 11.68
N ASN A 260 21.26 7.45 12.68
CA ASN A 260 22.44 8.29 12.94
C ASN A 260 23.34 8.42 11.71
N ASP A 261 23.36 7.41 10.83
CA ASP A 261 24.10 7.39 9.55
C ASP A 261 23.31 8.02 8.39
N CYS A 262 22.13 8.62 8.67
CA CYS A 262 21.24 9.23 7.68
C CYS A 262 20.83 8.29 6.52
N HIS A 263 20.67 7.01 6.79
CA HIS A 263 19.98 6.09 5.90
C HIS A 263 18.48 6.10 6.23
N SER A 264 17.64 6.15 5.18
CA SER A 264 16.19 6.00 5.37
C SER A 264 15.86 4.53 5.58
N GLU A 265 15.30 4.19 6.75
CA GLU A 265 14.72 2.86 7.00
C GLU A 265 13.26 2.76 6.54
N VAL A 266 12.66 3.88 6.14
CA VAL A 266 11.27 3.90 5.64
C VAL A 266 11.24 3.31 4.24
N GLN A 267 10.71 2.10 4.12
CA GLN A 267 10.48 1.42 2.85
C GLN A 267 9.00 1.08 2.75
N VAL A 268 8.32 1.62 1.73
CA VAL A 268 6.89 1.37 1.49
C VAL A 268 6.70 0.31 0.42
N THR A 269 7.40 0.44 -0.69
CA THR A 269 7.39 -0.53 -1.80
C THR A 269 8.80 -0.83 -2.29
N LYS A 270 8.95 -1.95 -3.01
CA LYS A 270 10.18 -2.29 -3.72
C LYS A 270 9.86 -2.65 -5.17
N PRO A 271 9.81 -1.67 -6.08
CA PRO A 271 9.40 -1.85 -7.47
C PRO A 271 10.14 -2.96 -8.20
N PHE A 272 11.44 -3.09 -8.01
CA PHE A 272 12.25 -4.14 -8.64
C PHE A 272 11.70 -5.55 -8.42
N PHE A 273 11.21 -5.85 -7.20
CA PHE A 273 10.67 -7.16 -6.86
C PHE A 273 9.20 -7.37 -7.30
N ILE A 274 8.59 -6.33 -7.85
CA ILE A 274 7.22 -6.35 -8.40
C ILE A 274 7.28 -6.43 -9.92
N GLU A 275 8.19 -5.68 -10.56
CA GLU A 275 8.34 -5.71 -12.03
C GLU A 275 9.11 -6.95 -12.51
N LEU A 276 10.08 -7.44 -11.69
CA LEU A 276 10.80 -8.70 -11.95
C LEU A 276 10.56 -9.67 -10.77
N PRO A 277 9.33 -10.17 -10.61
CA PRO A 277 8.94 -10.94 -9.45
C PRO A 277 9.47 -12.36 -9.52
N ARG A 278 9.93 -12.90 -8.40
CA ARG A 278 10.17 -14.33 -8.27
C ARG A 278 8.84 -15.10 -8.11
N SER A 279 7.88 -14.52 -7.37
CA SER A 279 6.61 -15.16 -7.01
C SER A 279 5.54 -14.12 -6.63
N LEU A 280 4.27 -14.50 -6.66
CA LEU A 280 3.18 -13.66 -6.14
C LEU A 280 3.34 -13.35 -4.64
N VAL A 281 3.86 -14.28 -3.84
CA VAL A 281 4.18 -14.04 -2.42
C VAL A 281 5.17 -12.89 -2.28
N GLN A 282 6.20 -12.82 -3.13
CA GLN A 282 7.14 -11.72 -3.13
C GLN A 282 6.47 -10.39 -3.51
N VAL A 283 5.62 -10.41 -4.52
CA VAL A 283 4.84 -9.22 -4.92
C VAL A 283 4.02 -8.68 -3.77
N VAL A 284 3.23 -9.53 -3.10
CA VAL A 284 2.38 -9.14 -1.96
C VAL A 284 3.19 -8.52 -0.82
N ILE A 285 4.37 -9.10 -0.52
CA ILE A 285 5.25 -8.57 0.54
C ILE A 285 5.77 -7.17 0.18
N TYR A 286 6.21 -6.96 -1.07
CA TYR A 286 6.89 -5.75 -1.49
C TYR A 286 5.98 -4.70 -2.12
N TRP A 287 4.70 -5.00 -2.36
CA TRP A 287 3.70 -4.06 -2.84
C TRP A 287 3.46 -2.92 -1.85
N ASN A 288 3.17 -3.26 -0.61
CA ASN A 288 3.01 -2.31 0.50
C ASN A 288 3.53 -2.97 1.78
N ILE A 289 4.82 -2.78 2.06
CA ILE A 289 5.52 -3.42 3.18
C ILE A 289 4.87 -3.10 4.54
N PRO A 290 4.52 -1.83 4.87
CA PRO A 290 3.85 -1.51 6.12
C PRO A 290 2.47 -2.15 6.26
N MET A 291 1.68 -2.19 5.19
CA MET A 291 0.37 -2.86 5.18
C MET A 291 0.52 -4.37 5.38
N HIS A 292 1.47 -4.99 4.66
CA HIS A 292 1.79 -6.40 4.82
C HIS A 292 2.22 -6.73 6.26
N GLN A 293 3.07 -5.89 6.87
CA GLN A 293 3.50 -6.07 8.27
C GLN A 293 2.33 -5.93 9.24
N TRP A 294 1.45 -4.95 9.03
CA TRP A 294 0.26 -4.76 9.83
C TRP A 294 -0.67 -5.98 9.76
N LEU A 295 -1.04 -6.39 8.56
CA LEU A 295 -1.89 -7.57 8.33
C LEU A 295 -1.28 -8.83 8.94
N LYS A 296 0.02 -9.04 8.76
CA LYS A 296 0.75 -10.17 9.35
C LYS A 296 0.69 -10.19 10.88
N ASN A 297 0.89 -9.02 11.51
CA ASN A 297 1.03 -8.95 12.97
C ASN A 297 -0.31 -8.92 13.71
N TYR A 298 -1.33 -8.29 13.15
CA TYR A 298 -2.61 -8.08 13.82
C TYR A 298 -3.72 -9.01 13.33
N VAL A 299 -3.64 -9.53 12.11
CA VAL A 299 -4.65 -10.43 11.54
C VAL A 299 -4.13 -11.85 11.37
N PHE A 300 -3.11 -12.05 10.52
CA PHE A 300 -2.62 -13.38 10.16
C PHE A 300 -2.19 -14.20 11.39
N LYS A 301 -1.32 -13.65 12.24
CA LYS A 301 -0.85 -14.35 13.45
C LYS A 301 -1.98 -14.67 14.43
N THR A 302 -3.02 -13.85 14.48
CA THR A 302 -4.19 -14.09 15.34
C THR A 302 -5.05 -15.23 14.79
N CYS A 303 -5.13 -15.39 13.48
CA CYS A 303 -5.92 -16.45 12.82
C CYS A 303 -5.11 -17.73 12.54
N GLN A 304 -3.78 -17.68 12.64
CA GLN A 304 -2.90 -18.83 12.33
C GLN A 304 -3.22 -20.11 13.12
N PRO A 305 -3.64 -20.07 14.40
CA PRO A 305 -4.03 -21.28 15.14
C PRO A 305 -5.22 -22.03 14.52
N TYR A 306 -6.03 -21.37 13.72
CA TYR A 306 -7.20 -21.96 13.04
C TYR A 306 -6.88 -22.56 11.66
N GLY A 307 -5.59 -22.63 11.30
CA GLY A 307 -5.09 -23.19 10.04
C GLY A 307 -4.56 -22.12 9.06
N GLN A 308 -3.62 -22.54 8.22
CA GLN A 308 -2.92 -21.63 7.31
C GLN A 308 -3.86 -21.03 6.24
N PHE A 309 -4.72 -21.83 5.65
CA PHE A 309 -5.68 -21.34 4.65
C PHE A 309 -6.64 -20.31 5.27
N THR A 310 -7.22 -20.63 6.45
CA THR A 310 -8.10 -19.70 7.18
C THR A 310 -7.41 -18.39 7.49
N ALA A 311 -6.16 -18.43 7.96
CA ALA A 311 -5.38 -17.23 8.26
C ALA A 311 -5.15 -16.38 7.01
N ILE A 312 -4.81 -16.97 5.88
CA ILE A 312 -4.65 -16.28 4.59
C ILE A 312 -5.98 -15.67 4.16
N PHE A 313 -7.05 -16.45 4.10
CA PHE A 313 -8.37 -15.99 3.65
C PHE A 313 -8.88 -14.81 4.49
N VAL A 314 -8.84 -14.92 5.83
CA VAL A 314 -9.26 -13.84 6.74
C VAL A 314 -8.38 -12.61 6.57
N THR A 315 -7.09 -12.77 6.34
CA THR A 315 -6.17 -11.65 6.13
C THR A 315 -6.54 -10.85 4.88
N TYR A 316 -6.85 -11.51 3.78
CA TYR A 316 -7.27 -10.84 2.54
C TYR A 316 -8.70 -10.29 2.64
N ALA A 317 -9.60 -10.95 3.35
CA ALA A 317 -10.94 -10.42 3.63
C ALA A 317 -10.89 -9.13 4.48
N VAL A 318 -10.08 -9.10 5.54
CA VAL A 318 -9.87 -7.87 6.33
C VAL A 318 -9.21 -6.79 5.50
N SER A 319 -8.21 -7.14 4.68
CA SER A 319 -7.60 -6.18 3.76
C SER A 319 -8.62 -5.58 2.80
N SER A 320 -9.51 -6.40 2.26
CA SER A 320 -10.60 -5.95 1.38
C SER A 320 -11.55 -4.99 2.10
N LEU A 321 -12.00 -5.33 3.30
CA LEU A 321 -12.90 -4.49 4.11
C LEU A 321 -12.28 -3.14 4.51
N LEU A 322 -10.97 -3.08 4.71
CA LEU A 322 -10.26 -1.84 4.95
C LEU A 322 -10.25 -0.92 3.72
N HIS A 323 -10.35 -1.46 2.51
CA HIS A 323 -10.52 -0.70 1.27
C HIS A 323 -11.98 -0.30 0.97
N GLY A 324 -12.92 -0.69 1.85
CA GLY A 324 -14.36 -0.45 1.70
C GLY A 324 -15.11 -1.63 1.09
N TRP A 325 -16.43 -1.45 0.88
CA TRP A 325 -17.33 -2.45 0.29
C TRP A 325 -17.29 -2.35 -1.25
N ASN A 326 -16.13 -2.53 -1.85
CA ASN A 326 -15.96 -2.46 -3.29
C ASN A 326 -15.69 -3.85 -3.86
N PHE A 327 -16.55 -4.30 -4.79
CA PHE A 327 -16.44 -5.61 -5.43
C PHE A 327 -15.10 -5.80 -6.11
N GLN A 328 -14.59 -4.80 -6.84
CA GLN A 328 -13.33 -4.88 -7.56
C GLN A 328 -12.14 -5.13 -6.62
N PHE A 329 -12.00 -4.36 -5.54
CA PHE A 329 -10.93 -4.59 -4.56
C PHE A 329 -11.06 -5.96 -3.90
N SER A 330 -12.29 -6.37 -3.54
CA SER A 330 -12.55 -7.68 -2.95
C SER A 330 -12.17 -8.80 -3.90
N ALA A 331 -12.60 -8.71 -5.15
CA ALA A 331 -12.34 -9.70 -6.19
C ALA A 331 -10.83 -9.83 -6.47
N VAL A 332 -10.13 -8.71 -6.64
CA VAL A 332 -8.68 -8.71 -6.88
C VAL A 332 -7.90 -9.22 -5.67
N LEU A 333 -8.21 -8.76 -4.45
CA LEU A 333 -7.49 -9.16 -3.23
C LEU A 333 -7.71 -10.64 -2.90
N LEU A 334 -8.93 -11.15 -3.01
CA LEU A 334 -9.20 -12.57 -2.79
C LEU A 334 -8.57 -13.44 -3.87
N SER A 335 -8.57 -12.99 -5.12
CA SER A 335 -7.91 -13.71 -6.22
C SER A 335 -6.40 -13.77 -6.02
N ILE A 336 -5.73 -12.67 -5.71
CA ILE A 336 -4.27 -12.69 -5.46
C ILE A 336 -3.92 -13.54 -4.24
N GLY A 337 -4.78 -13.56 -3.20
CA GLY A 337 -4.64 -14.43 -2.05
C GLY A 337 -4.69 -15.91 -2.45
N THR A 338 -5.69 -16.29 -3.24
CA THR A 338 -5.87 -17.66 -3.74
C THR A 338 -4.72 -18.06 -4.67
N PHE A 339 -4.35 -17.21 -5.64
CA PHE A 339 -3.26 -17.49 -6.58
C PHE A 339 -1.92 -17.64 -5.85
N SER A 340 -1.64 -16.77 -4.87
CA SER A 340 -0.44 -16.86 -4.04
C SER A 340 -0.38 -18.15 -3.24
N TYR A 341 -1.51 -18.60 -2.68
CA TYR A 341 -1.60 -19.86 -1.94
C TYR A 341 -1.34 -21.06 -2.85
N VAL A 342 -1.94 -21.09 -4.02
CA VAL A 342 -1.76 -22.18 -5.01
C VAL A 342 -0.32 -22.22 -5.49
N GLU A 343 0.24 -21.07 -5.91
CA GLU A 343 1.63 -20.98 -6.36
C GLU A 343 2.61 -21.42 -5.28
N TYR A 344 2.41 -20.97 -4.02
CA TYR A 344 3.27 -21.33 -2.89
C TYR A 344 3.32 -22.84 -2.68
N ASN A 345 2.17 -23.50 -2.66
CA ASN A 345 2.08 -24.96 -2.45
C ASN A 345 2.66 -25.74 -3.63
N LEU A 346 2.37 -25.32 -4.87
CA LEU A 346 2.93 -25.95 -6.06
C LEU A 346 4.46 -25.82 -6.08
N ARG A 347 5.01 -24.65 -5.83
CA ARG A 347 6.48 -24.44 -5.74
C ARG A 347 7.12 -25.31 -4.67
N TYR A 348 6.46 -25.43 -3.51
CA TYR A 348 6.95 -26.31 -2.44
C TYR A 348 6.99 -27.77 -2.90
N LYS A 349 5.94 -28.24 -3.57
CA LYS A 349 5.84 -29.60 -4.09
C LYS A 349 6.89 -29.86 -5.19
N VAL A 350 7.01 -28.96 -6.16
CA VAL A 350 8.03 -29.02 -7.23
C VAL A 350 9.45 -29.00 -6.64
N ALA A 351 9.72 -28.15 -5.66
CA ALA A 351 11.02 -28.06 -5.01
C ALA A 351 11.39 -29.36 -4.30
N SER A 352 10.44 -30.00 -3.61
CA SER A 352 10.67 -31.27 -2.90
C SER A 352 10.78 -32.46 -3.86
N THR A 353 9.97 -32.52 -4.93
CA THR A 353 9.95 -33.67 -5.85
C THR A 353 11.12 -33.66 -6.83
N LEU A 354 11.47 -32.49 -7.36
CA LEU A 354 12.56 -32.31 -8.34
C LEU A 354 13.89 -31.86 -7.71
N GLU A 355 13.93 -31.70 -6.40
CA GLU A 355 15.10 -31.20 -5.65
C GLU A 355 15.67 -29.88 -6.21
N VAL A 356 14.78 -28.96 -6.64
CA VAL A 356 15.12 -27.69 -7.31
C VAL A 356 14.92 -26.49 -6.38
N CYS A 357 15.86 -25.56 -6.38
CA CYS A 357 15.75 -24.27 -5.68
C CYS A 357 14.70 -23.34 -6.29
N CYS A 358 13.39 -23.69 -6.19
CA CYS A 358 12.29 -22.92 -6.76
C CYS A 358 11.24 -22.44 -5.74
N LEU A 359 11.51 -22.49 -4.43
CA LEU A 359 10.60 -21.99 -3.40
C LEU A 359 10.20 -20.53 -3.66
N ALA A 360 9.01 -20.14 -3.18
CA ALA A 360 8.49 -18.77 -3.33
C ALA A 360 9.44 -17.70 -2.76
N ASN A 361 10.07 -18.00 -1.62
CA ASN A 361 11.20 -17.21 -1.10
C ASN A 361 12.53 -17.84 -1.53
N PRO A 362 13.57 -17.02 -1.77
CA PRO A 362 14.89 -17.56 -2.12
C PRO A 362 15.40 -18.53 -1.06
N CYS A 363 15.94 -19.67 -1.51
CA CYS A 363 16.56 -20.63 -0.62
C CYS A 363 17.83 -20.05 0.03
N ASN A 364 18.12 -20.47 1.25
CA ASN A 364 19.38 -20.17 1.93
C ASN A 364 20.57 -20.76 1.16
N LYS A 365 21.77 -20.20 1.36
CA LYS A 365 22.99 -20.68 0.71
C LYS A 365 23.29 -22.17 0.99
N GLN A 366 22.86 -22.69 2.13
CA GLN A 366 23.06 -24.05 2.63
C GLN A 366 21.84 -24.96 2.42
N CYS A 367 20.98 -24.69 1.44
CA CYS A 367 19.82 -25.56 1.16
C CYS A 367 20.27 -26.93 0.63
N ASP A 368 19.48 -27.99 0.88
CA ASP A 368 19.81 -29.38 0.53
C ASP A 368 19.38 -29.78 -0.90
N HIS A 369 18.77 -28.86 -1.67
CA HIS A 369 18.34 -29.15 -3.05
C HIS A 369 19.53 -29.51 -3.93
N LYS A 370 19.37 -30.55 -4.77
CA LYS A 370 20.34 -30.99 -5.78
C LYS A 370 20.64 -29.88 -6.80
N TYR A 371 19.56 -29.24 -7.31
CA TYR A 371 19.68 -28.15 -8.28
C TYR A 371 19.64 -26.81 -7.55
N LYS A 372 20.83 -26.25 -7.28
CA LYS A 372 21.00 -24.94 -6.62
C LYS A 372 20.53 -23.79 -7.50
N LYS A 373 20.36 -22.61 -6.92
CA LYS A 373 19.82 -21.41 -7.59
C LYS A 373 20.49 -21.03 -8.92
N ASN A 374 21.76 -21.38 -9.10
CA ASN A 374 22.55 -21.01 -10.29
C ASN A 374 22.56 -22.13 -11.36
N THR A 375 21.87 -23.26 -11.17
CA THR A 375 21.75 -24.31 -12.17
C THR A 375 20.70 -23.93 -13.21
N SER A 376 20.91 -24.36 -14.47
CA SER A 376 19.98 -24.09 -15.58
C SER A 376 18.55 -24.51 -15.25
N VAL A 377 18.36 -25.68 -14.62
CA VAL A 377 17.05 -26.17 -14.20
C VAL A 377 16.36 -25.20 -13.24
N ALA A 378 17.08 -24.72 -12.21
CA ALA A 378 16.51 -23.80 -11.24
C ALA A 378 16.22 -22.42 -11.87
N ILE A 379 17.08 -21.94 -12.77
CA ILE A 379 16.87 -20.69 -13.50
C ILE A 379 15.62 -20.79 -14.38
N ILE A 380 15.52 -21.82 -15.23
CA ILE A 380 14.38 -22.02 -16.13
C ILE A 380 13.07 -22.13 -15.32
N THR A 381 13.05 -22.97 -14.28
CA THR A 381 11.86 -23.14 -13.44
C THR A 381 11.43 -21.80 -12.80
N ASN A 382 12.37 -21.03 -12.23
CA ASN A 382 12.03 -19.74 -11.64
C ASN A 382 11.60 -18.71 -12.68
N THR A 383 12.18 -18.72 -13.89
CA THR A 383 11.76 -17.83 -15.00
C THR A 383 10.34 -18.13 -15.46
N ILE A 384 9.97 -19.40 -15.59
CA ILE A 384 8.59 -19.79 -15.93
C ILE A 384 7.60 -19.23 -14.88
N PHE A 385 7.87 -19.45 -13.62
CA PHE A 385 7.02 -18.92 -12.55
C PHE A 385 7.00 -17.37 -12.51
N SER A 386 8.13 -16.71 -12.83
CA SER A 386 8.19 -15.25 -12.94
C SER A 386 7.29 -14.73 -14.05
N ILE A 387 7.33 -15.34 -15.24
CA ILE A 387 6.47 -14.99 -16.38
C ILE A 387 4.98 -15.18 -15.99
N ILE A 388 4.64 -16.29 -15.36
CA ILE A 388 3.28 -16.55 -14.88
C ILE A 388 2.85 -15.49 -13.87
N THR A 389 3.73 -15.08 -12.96
CA THR A 389 3.45 -14.00 -12.00
C THR A 389 3.17 -12.68 -12.72
N ILE A 390 3.94 -12.33 -13.75
CA ILE A 390 3.72 -11.12 -14.58
C ILE A 390 2.35 -11.18 -15.28
N ILE A 391 1.97 -12.34 -15.83
CA ILE A 391 0.65 -12.55 -16.44
C ILE A 391 -0.47 -12.35 -15.40
N HIS A 392 -0.34 -12.92 -14.19
CA HIS A 392 -1.30 -12.69 -13.11
C HIS A 392 -1.38 -11.21 -12.72
N LEU A 393 -0.26 -10.48 -12.68
CA LEU A 393 -0.26 -9.06 -12.38
C LEU A 393 -0.93 -8.21 -13.45
N ALA A 394 -0.73 -8.54 -14.73
CA ALA A 394 -1.44 -7.90 -15.83
C ALA A 394 -2.96 -8.16 -15.73
N TYR A 395 -3.35 -9.41 -15.54
CA TYR A 395 -4.74 -9.83 -15.39
C TYR A 395 -5.47 -9.20 -14.20
N LEU A 396 -4.81 -9.10 -13.05
CA LEU A 396 -5.40 -8.50 -11.85
C LEU A 396 -5.36 -6.96 -11.91
N GLY A 397 -4.34 -6.40 -12.56
CA GLY A 397 -4.11 -4.96 -12.61
C GLY A 397 -4.99 -4.22 -13.64
N VAL A 398 -5.44 -4.90 -14.70
CA VAL A 398 -6.30 -4.30 -15.76
C VAL A 398 -7.61 -3.75 -15.23
N MET A 399 -8.02 -4.15 -14.02
CA MET A 399 -9.20 -3.63 -13.33
C MET A 399 -9.09 -2.14 -12.97
N PHE A 400 -7.86 -1.64 -12.77
CA PHE A 400 -7.59 -0.31 -12.25
C PHE A 400 -7.29 0.66 -13.39
N GLU A 401 -8.26 0.83 -14.28
CA GLU A 401 -8.17 1.75 -15.40
C GLU A 401 -8.04 3.20 -14.94
N ALA A 402 -7.16 3.96 -15.60
CA ALA A 402 -6.83 5.33 -15.23
C ALA A 402 -7.88 6.37 -15.70
N SER A 403 -8.97 5.97 -16.37
CA SER A 403 -9.98 6.93 -16.85
C SER A 403 -10.64 7.67 -15.67
N PHE A 404 -10.54 8.99 -15.68
CA PHE A 404 -10.99 9.88 -14.62
C PHE A 404 -12.50 9.74 -14.32
N SER A 405 -13.31 9.56 -15.37
CA SER A 405 -14.77 9.39 -15.26
C SER A 405 -15.17 8.09 -14.51
N VAL A 406 -14.45 7.01 -14.76
CA VAL A 406 -14.69 5.72 -14.08
C VAL A 406 -14.20 5.75 -12.62
N GLN A 407 -13.11 6.47 -12.36
CA GLN A 407 -12.61 6.65 -10.99
C GLN A 407 -13.57 7.50 -10.14
N GLU A 408 -14.19 8.55 -10.69
CA GLU A 408 -15.14 9.40 -9.97
C GLU A 408 -16.47 8.70 -9.65
N SER A 409 -16.99 7.87 -10.56
CA SER A 409 -18.27 7.16 -10.38
C SER A 409 -18.16 5.89 -9.53
N GLY A 410 -16.92 5.40 -9.32
CA GLY A 410 -16.67 4.09 -8.73
C GLY A 410 -16.83 2.94 -9.74
N TYR A 411 -16.06 1.86 -9.52
CA TYR A 411 -16.10 0.71 -10.42
C TYR A 411 -17.30 -0.18 -10.14
N SER A 412 -18.15 -0.39 -11.15
CA SER A 412 -19.29 -1.30 -11.04
C SER A 412 -18.84 -2.78 -11.06
N TYR A 413 -19.73 -3.65 -10.57
CA TYR A 413 -19.56 -5.09 -10.68
C TYR A 413 -19.31 -5.53 -12.14
N PHE A 414 -20.12 -5.02 -13.08
CA PHE A 414 -20.00 -5.36 -14.50
C PHE A 414 -18.67 -4.94 -15.10
N HIS A 415 -18.11 -3.80 -14.71
CA HIS A 415 -16.78 -3.36 -15.15
C HIS A 415 -15.71 -4.42 -14.82
N THR A 416 -15.70 -4.91 -13.60
CA THR A 416 -14.72 -5.91 -13.16
C THR A 416 -14.88 -7.23 -13.90
N ILE A 417 -16.10 -7.72 -14.01
CA ILE A 417 -16.38 -9.01 -14.67
C ILE A 417 -16.08 -8.93 -16.17
N SER A 418 -16.47 -7.85 -16.87
CA SER A 418 -16.21 -7.70 -18.31
C SER A 418 -14.72 -7.63 -18.65
N LYS A 419 -13.89 -7.01 -17.79
CA LYS A 419 -12.43 -7.01 -17.98
C LYS A 419 -11.86 -8.43 -17.87
N TRP A 420 -12.32 -9.24 -16.92
CA TRP A 420 -11.87 -10.65 -16.78
C TRP A 420 -12.43 -11.54 -17.87
N GLU A 421 -13.67 -11.32 -18.29
CA GLU A 421 -14.30 -12.02 -19.42
C GLU A 421 -13.53 -11.76 -20.72
N ASN A 422 -13.14 -10.50 -20.98
CA ASN A 422 -12.30 -10.15 -22.14
C ASN A 422 -10.95 -10.89 -22.15
N LEU A 423 -10.42 -11.24 -20.98
CA LEU A 423 -9.20 -12.05 -20.82
C LEU A 423 -9.49 -13.55 -20.59
N ASP A 424 -10.69 -14.02 -20.95
CA ASP A 424 -11.15 -15.41 -20.92
C ASP A 424 -11.00 -16.08 -19.53
N TYR A 425 -11.08 -15.31 -18.44
CA TYR A 425 -10.83 -15.77 -17.05
C TYR A 425 -9.52 -16.57 -16.89
N PHE A 426 -8.54 -16.29 -17.74
CA PHE A 426 -7.31 -17.07 -17.91
C PHE A 426 -6.57 -17.34 -16.59
N SER A 427 -6.36 -16.32 -15.75
CA SER A 427 -5.61 -16.49 -14.50
C SER A 427 -6.35 -17.35 -13.48
N HIS A 428 -7.68 -17.33 -13.46
CA HIS A 428 -8.47 -18.22 -12.61
C HIS A 428 -8.39 -19.67 -13.09
N GLY A 429 -8.50 -19.89 -14.40
CA GLY A 429 -8.31 -21.21 -15.00
C GLY A 429 -6.92 -21.78 -14.75
N LEU A 430 -5.89 -20.95 -14.89
CA LEU A 430 -4.49 -21.33 -14.63
C LEU A 430 -4.26 -21.68 -13.14
N ALA A 431 -4.86 -20.94 -12.23
CA ALA A 431 -4.78 -21.25 -10.79
C ALA A 431 -5.45 -22.58 -10.45
N ILE A 432 -6.62 -22.87 -11.04
CA ILE A 432 -7.30 -24.18 -10.89
C ILE A 432 -6.40 -25.30 -11.45
N PHE A 433 -5.84 -25.11 -12.64
CA PHE A 433 -4.94 -26.08 -13.27
C PHE A 433 -3.71 -26.37 -12.39
N PHE A 434 -3.09 -25.35 -11.83
CA PHE A 434 -1.95 -25.51 -10.92
C PHE A 434 -2.33 -26.20 -9.61
N TYR A 435 -3.53 -25.94 -9.09
CA TYR A 435 -4.01 -26.63 -7.91
C TYR A 435 -4.22 -28.11 -8.17
N VAL A 436 -4.78 -28.47 -9.35
CA VAL A 436 -4.92 -29.86 -9.75
C VAL A 436 -3.55 -30.53 -9.89
N ILE A 437 -2.57 -29.89 -10.53
CA ILE A 437 -1.20 -30.42 -10.61
C ILE A 437 -0.64 -30.66 -9.20
N TYR A 438 -0.79 -29.68 -8.30
CA TYR A 438 -0.34 -29.83 -6.91
C TYR A 438 -0.95 -31.04 -6.21
N LEU A 439 -2.23 -31.34 -6.45
CA LEU A 439 -2.91 -32.50 -5.85
C LEU A 439 -2.45 -33.84 -6.46
N LEU A 440 -2.07 -33.85 -7.75
CA LEU A 440 -1.61 -35.05 -8.46
C LEU A 440 -0.15 -35.39 -8.17
N MET A 441 0.67 -34.44 -7.77
CA MET A 441 2.07 -34.64 -7.36
C MET A 441 2.18 -35.11 -5.92
#